data_2a5d5df16e25867fa1dc1cde70e982d0
#
_entry.id   2a5d5df16e25867fa1dc1cde70e982d0
#
_cell.length_a   1.000
_cell.length_b   1.000
_cell.length_c   1.000
_cell.angle_alpha   90.00
_cell.angle_beta   90.00
_cell.angle_gamma   90.00
#
_symmetry.space_group_name_H-M   'P 1'
#
loop_
_entity.id
_entity.type
_entity.pdbx_description
1 polymer ?
#
loop_
_entity_poly.entity_id
_entity_poly.type
_entity_poly.pdbx_seq_one_letter_code
_entity_poly.pdbx_strand_id
1 'polypeptide(L)'
;LEDSLAEMIAEHLGVDVEFTTVTAATRGELLDSGDIDAVLATFTITEERKKSWDFSTPYYTDYVSVLVEDSTGIKGLADLKDKVVGVSSGSTSARALVKAMIDEGVLDGANFDADTFNADTWKDGVSFRQYDDYPAISTALSAGEVQGFCVDKSILAIYKTEGRSYIDAEFSPQEYGVATKKGSDFSTLCDDLVKGWLADGTIEQLIKDNGLD
;
A
#
# COMPACT_ATOMS: atom_id res chain seq x y z
N LEU A 1 4.42 -1.95 13.73
CA LEU A 1 5.40 -2.80 13.04
C LEU A 1 6.55 -1.99 12.45
N GLU A 2 6.25 -1.05 11.56
CA GLU A 2 7.28 -0.29 10.82
C GLU A 2 8.12 0.61 11.74
N ASP A 3 7.48 1.31 12.66
CA ASP A 3 8.19 2.11 13.67
C ASP A 3 9.15 1.26 14.50
N SER A 4 8.70 0.08 14.93
CA SER A 4 9.53 -0.86 15.68
C SER A 4 10.73 -1.34 14.86
N LEU A 5 10.54 -1.64 13.58
CA LEU A 5 11.63 -2.04 12.69
C LEU A 5 12.65 -0.89 12.51
N ALA A 6 12.17 0.34 12.34
CA ALA A 6 13.03 1.51 12.22
C ALA A 6 13.86 1.74 13.49
N GLU A 7 13.24 1.62 14.66
CA GLU A 7 13.91 1.71 15.96
C GLU A 7 14.98 0.62 16.13
N MET A 8 14.68 -0.61 15.71
CA MET A 8 15.62 -1.74 15.79
C MET A 8 16.83 -1.55 14.85
N ILE A 9 16.62 -0.99 13.66
CA ILE A 9 17.71 -0.65 12.74
C ILE A 9 18.60 0.42 13.37
N ALA A 10 18.03 1.48 13.93
CA ALA A 10 18.75 2.55 14.59
C ALA A 10 19.55 2.04 15.80
N GLU A 11 18.96 1.18 16.62
CA GLU A 11 19.61 0.55 17.76
C GLU A 11 20.83 -0.27 17.33
N HIS A 12 20.68 -1.07 16.26
CA HIS A 12 21.80 -1.84 15.71
C HIS A 12 22.98 -0.95 15.27
N LEU A 13 22.68 0.23 14.71
CA LEU A 13 23.68 1.20 14.27
C LEU A 13 24.21 2.07 15.41
N GLY A 14 23.59 2.05 16.59
CA GLY A 14 23.95 2.91 17.71
C GLY A 14 23.63 4.39 17.47
N VAL A 15 22.58 4.67 16.73
CA VAL A 15 22.10 6.02 16.40
C VAL A 15 20.66 6.22 16.83
N ASP A 16 20.24 7.48 16.91
CA ASP A 16 18.82 7.82 17.12
C ASP A 16 18.06 7.72 15.81
N VAL A 17 16.77 7.44 15.90
CA VAL A 17 15.85 7.47 14.77
C VAL A 17 15.05 8.77 14.77
N GLU A 18 14.92 9.37 13.60
CA GLU A 18 14.02 10.49 13.35
C GLU A 18 12.94 10.05 12.36
N PHE A 19 11.68 10.25 12.72
CA PHE A 19 10.56 9.88 11.87
C PHE A 19 10.06 11.09 11.07
N THR A 20 9.94 10.90 9.76
CA THR A 20 9.37 11.88 8.84
C THR A 20 8.09 11.32 8.25
N THR A 21 6.99 12.04 8.40
CA THR A 21 5.73 11.66 7.78
C THR A 21 5.81 11.78 6.27
N VAL A 22 5.41 10.72 5.58
CA VAL A 22 5.43 10.66 4.11
C VAL A 22 4.06 10.26 3.57
N THR A 23 3.83 10.52 2.30
CA THR A 23 2.69 10.00 1.55
C THR A 23 3.16 8.99 0.50
N ALA A 24 2.24 8.29 -0.14
CA ALA A 24 2.58 7.38 -1.23
C ALA A 24 3.29 8.12 -2.39
N ALA A 25 2.97 9.39 -2.62
CA ALA A 25 3.58 10.20 -3.67
C ALA A 25 4.95 10.76 -3.29
N THR A 26 5.20 11.08 -2.01
CA THR A 26 6.40 11.84 -1.58
C THR A 26 7.53 10.96 -1.07
N ARG A 27 7.26 9.75 -0.61
CA ARG A 27 8.26 8.89 0.04
C ARG A 27 9.49 8.59 -0.82
N GLY A 28 9.30 8.35 -2.10
CA GLY A 28 10.42 8.09 -3.03
C GLY A 28 11.26 9.35 -3.29
N GLU A 29 10.62 10.49 -3.46
CA GLU A 29 11.30 11.77 -3.69
C GLU A 29 12.18 12.18 -2.49
N LEU A 30 11.68 11.99 -1.27
CA LEU A 30 12.42 12.29 -0.06
C LEU A 30 13.62 11.37 0.13
N LEU A 31 13.51 10.12 -0.28
CA LEU A 31 14.63 9.18 -0.29
C LEU A 31 15.70 9.61 -1.32
N ASP A 32 15.27 10.00 -2.53
CA ASP A 32 16.17 10.46 -3.59
C ASP A 32 16.92 11.74 -3.22
N SER A 33 16.24 12.69 -2.55
CA SER A 33 16.86 13.94 -2.10
C SER A 33 17.83 13.77 -0.91
N GLY A 34 17.74 12.64 -0.20
CA GLY A 34 18.51 12.40 1.01
C GLY A 34 17.92 13.02 2.27
N ASP A 35 16.69 13.54 2.21
CA ASP A 35 15.98 14.06 3.38
C ASP A 35 15.62 12.94 4.36
N ILE A 36 15.47 11.71 3.85
CA ILE A 36 15.34 10.49 4.64
C ILE A 36 16.33 9.44 4.14
N ASP A 37 16.72 8.51 5.02
CA ASP A 37 17.69 7.45 4.72
C ASP A 37 17.04 6.13 4.32
N ALA A 38 15.80 5.91 4.77
CA ALA A 38 15.03 4.70 4.48
C ALA A 38 13.54 5.00 4.47
N VAL A 39 12.79 4.18 3.74
CA VAL A 39 11.33 4.20 3.73
C VAL A 39 10.81 2.90 4.34
N LEU A 40 10.08 3.03 5.46
CA LEU A 40 9.30 1.99 6.09
C LEU A 40 7.85 2.49 6.22
N ALA A 41 7.13 2.52 5.12
CA ALA A 41 5.84 3.19 5.02
C ALA A 41 4.92 2.43 4.05
N THR A 42 4.64 1.15 4.34
CA THR A 42 3.85 0.27 3.48
C THR A 42 4.26 0.36 2.01
N PHE A 43 5.57 0.38 1.79
CA PHE A 43 6.13 0.60 0.46
C PHE A 43 6.23 -0.73 -0.27
N THR A 44 5.23 -1.02 -1.08
CA THR A 44 5.16 -2.26 -1.84
C THR A 44 6.31 -2.39 -2.82
N ILE A 45 6.98 -3.52 -2.76
CA ILE A 45 8.05 -3.90 -3.69
C ILE A 45 7.43 -4.16 -5.07
N THR A 46 7.88 -3.45 -6.08
CA THR A 46 7.52 -3.68 -7.48
C THR A 46 8.77 -3.69 -8.36
N GLU A 47 8.70 -4.36 -9.50
CA GLU A 47 9.82 -4.37 -10.46
C GLU A 47 10.15 -2.95 -10.97
N GLU A 48 9.13 -2.10 -11.12
CA GLU A 48 9.34 -0.70 -11.49
C GLU A 48 10.09 0.06 -10.42
N ARG A 49 9.68 -0.07 -9.16
CA ARG A 49 10.33 0.61 -8.02
C ARG A 49 11.75 0.12 -7.79
N LYS A 50 12.05 -1.15 -8.04
CA LYS A 50 13.40 -1.71 -7.95
C LYS A 50 14.39 -1.06 -8.92
N LYS A 51 13.93 -0.43 -9.97
CA LYS A 51 14.78 0.32 -10.90
C LYS A 51 15.37 1.57 -10.25
N SER A 52 14.65 2.16 -9.31
CA SER A 52 15.01 3.44 -8.66
C SER A 52 15.58 3.26 -7.25
N TRP A 53 15.16 2.25 -6.52
CA TRP A 53 15.54 2.02 -5.11
C TRP A 53 15.89 0.56 -4.87
N ASP A 54 16.67 0.32 -3.80
CA ASP A 54 16.87 -1.02 -3.28
C ASP A 54 15.79 -1.33 -2.25
N PHE A 55 15.33 -2.57 -2.23
CA PHE A 55 14.38 -3.08 -1.23
C PHE A 55 15.00 -4.23 -0.47
N SER A 56 14.74 -4.29 0.82
CA SER A 56 15.05 -5.47 1.62
C SER A 56 14.17 -6.65 1.21
N THR A 57 14.52 -7.84 1.70
CA THR A 57 13.57 -8.96 1.76
C THR A 57 12.26 -8.47 2.38
N PRO A 58 11.09 -8.90 1.89
CA PRO A 58 9.81 -8.48 2.45
C PRO A 58 9.71 -8.79 3.95
N TYR A 59 9.28 -7.82 4.75
CA TYR A 59 9.02 -8.03 6.18
C TYR A 59 7.55 -8.33 6.48
N TYR A 60 6.65 -8.04 5.56
CA TYR A 60 5.21 -8.27 5.71
C TYR A 60 4.53 -8.39 4.34
N THR A 61 3.52 -9.24 4.27
CA THR A 61 2.65 -9.35 3.08
C THR A 61 1.23 -8.99 3.48
N ASP A 62 0.67 -7.99 2.80
CA ASP A 62 -0.70 -7.55 2.94
C ASP A 62 -1.48 -7.84 1.65
N TYR A 63 -2.76 -7.53 1.64
CA TYR A 63 -3.64 -7.67 0.47
C TYR A 63 -4.40 -6.36 0.27
N VAL A 64 -4.73 -6.06 -0.97
CA VAL A 64 -5.59 -4.93 -1.30
C VAL A 64 -7.05 -5.33 -1.11
N SER A 65 -7.86 -4.41 -0.63
CA SER A 65 -9.30 -4.55 -0.56
C SER A 65 -9.97 -3.19 -0.81
N VAL A 66 -11.27 -3.11 -0.65
CA VAL A 66 -12.04 -1.88 -0.80
C VAL A 66 -12.96 -1.71 0.41
N LEU A 67 -12.90 -0.54 1.03
CA LEU A 67 -13.80 -0.13 2.10
C LEU A 67 -14.96 0.65 1.49
N VAL A 68 -16.17 0.35 1.92
CA VAL A 68 -17.41 0.97 1.41
C VAL A 68 -18.32 1.37 2.57
N GLU A 69 -19.19 2.37 2.34
CA GLU A 69 -20.27 2.68 3.26
C GLU A 69 -21.36 1.61 3.14
N ASP A 70 -21.84 1.09 4.26
CA ASP A 70 -22.90 0.05 4.30
C ASP A 70 -24.17 0.49 3.59
N SER A 71 -24.46 1.78 3.63
CA SER A 71 -25.64 2.39 2.99
C SER A 71 -25.67 2.22 1.46
N THR A 72 -24.53 1.98 0.83
CA THR A 72 -24.46 1.80 -0.63
C THR A 72 -24.90 0.41 -1.08
N GLY A 73 -24.88 -0.57 -0.20
CA GLY A 73 -25.19 -1.97 -0.53
C GLY A 73 -24.13 -2.68 -1.36
N ILE A 74 -22.97 -2.07 -1.57
CA ILE A 74 -21.84 -2.66 -2.30
C ILE A 74 -21.22 -3.76 -1.45
N LYS A 75 -21.10 -4.98 -2.00
CA LYS A 75 -20.61 -6.16 -1.28
C LYS A 75 -19.46 -6.87 -1.94
N GLY A 76 -19.27 -6.72 -3.23
CA GLY A 76 -18.24 -7.42 -3.99
C GLY A 76 -17.74 -6.61 -5.17
N LEU A 77 -16.78 -7.18 -5.90
CA LEU A 77 -16.15 -6.53 -7.07
C LEU A 77 -17.17 -6.17 -8.16
N ALA A 78 -18.17 -7.02 -8.39
CA ALA A 78 -19.20 -6.78 -9.40
C ALA A 78 -20.01 -5.51 -9.12
N ASP A 79 -20.23 -5.18 -7.85
CA ASP A 79 -20.98 -4.00 -7.44
C ASP A 79 -20.22 -2.68 -7.64
N LEU A 80 -18.91 -2.75 -7.87
CA LEU A 80 -18.05 -1.60 -8.16
C LEU A 80 -18.10 -1.16 -9.62
N LYS A 81 -18.77 -1.94 -10.48
CA LYS A 81 -18.91 -1.58 -11.88
C LYS A 81 -19.64 -0.23 -12.01
N ASP A 82 -19.09 0.65 -12.84
CA ASP A 82 -19.56 2.00 -13.08
C ASP A 82 -19.54 2.94 -11.86
N LYS A 83 -18.77 2.58 -10.83
CA LYS A 83 -18.55 3.39 -9.62
C LYS A 83 -17.25 4.17 -9.71
N VAL A 84 -17.11 5.14 -8.80
CA VAL A 84 -15.88 5.91 -8.60
C VAL A 84 -15.21 5.44 -7.32
N VAL A 85 -13.93 5.11 -7.41
CA VAL A 85 -13.13 4.59 -6.30
C VAL A 85 -12.01 5.56 -5.97
N GLY A 86 -11.87 5.89 -4.69
CA GLY A 86 -10.78 6.74 -4.19
C GLY A 86 -9.52 5.93 -3.96
N VAL A 87 -8.40 6.47 -4.42
CA VAL A 87 -7.06 5.89 -4.24
C VAL A 87 -6.05 6.99 -3.91
N SER A 88 -4.93 6.61 -3.31
CA SER A 88 -3.83 7.53 -3.05
C SER A 88 -2.97 7.70 -4.31
N SER A 89 -2.61 8.94 -4.60
CA SER A 89 -1.66 9.26 -5.68
C SER A 89 -0.32 8.54 -5.45
N GLY A 90 0.23 7.93 -6.48
CA GLY A 90 1.49 7.19 -6.41
C GLY A 90 1.36 5.77 -5.84
N SER A 91 0.15 5.30 -5.54
CA SER A 91 -0.11 3.93 -5.09
C SER A 91 -0.33 2.96 -6.26
N THR A 92 -0.28 1.66 -5.96
CA THR A 92 -0.57 0.59 -6.92
C THR A 92 -2.04 0.12 -6.88
N SER A 93 -2.86 0.75 -6.04
CA SER A 93 -4.19 0.26 -5.68
C SER A 93 -5.18 0.26 -6.85
N ALA A 94 -5.20 1.32 -7.67
CA ALA A 94 -6.13 1.40 -8.80
C ALA A 94 -5.86 0.30 -9.84
N ARG A 95 -4.59 0.10 -10.19
CA ARG A 95 -4.16 -0.97 -11.10
C ARG A 95 -4.53 -2.34 -10.55
N ALA A 96 -4.29 -2.56 -9.26
CA ALA A 96 -4.62 -3.82 -8.59
C ALA A 96 -6.13 -4.11 -8.62
N LEU A 97 -6.97 -3.10 -8.40
CA LEU A 97 -8.43 -3.26 -8.45
C LEU A 97 -8.91 -3.62 -9.86
N VAL A 98 -8.44 -2.90 -10.88
CA VAL A 98 -8.82 -3.20 -12.27
C VAL A 98 -8.43 -4.62 -12.64
N LYS A 99 -7.20 -5.04 -12.30
CA LYS A 99 -6.74 -6.41 -12.56
C LYS A 99 -7.63 -7.44 -11.84
N ALA A 100 -7.98 -7.20 -10.58
CA ALA A 100 -8.87 -8.10 -9.83
C ALA A 100 -10.26 -8.20 -10.48
N MET A 101 -10.82 -7.09 -10.93
CA MET A 101 -12.11 -7.06 -11.63
C MET A 101 -12.07 -7.82 -12.97
N ILE A 102 -10.96 -7.77 -13.68
CA ILE A 102 -10.73 -8.54 -14.91
C ILE A 102 -10.62 -10.03 -14.58
N ASP A 103 -9.82 -10.39 -13.59
CA ASP A 103 -9.61 -11.79 -13.19
C ASP A 103 -10.92 -12.46 -12.73
N GLU A 104 -11.82 -11.70 -12.11
CA GLU A 104 -13.17 -12.17 -11.71
C GLU A 104 -14.22 -12.09 -12.83
N GLY A 105 -13.84 -11.66 -14.01
CA GLY A 105 -14.74 -11.56 -15.16
C GLY A 105 -15.73 -10.39 -15.10
N VAL A 106 -15.55 -9.43 -14.21
CA VAL A 106 -16.39 -8.22 -14.14
C VAL A 106 -16.08 -7.26 -15.29
N LEU A 107 -14.82 -7.17 -15.67
CA LEU A 107 -14.34 -6.40 -16.83
C LEU A 107 -13.69 -7.35 -17.84
N ASP A 108 -13.73 -6.99 -19.12
CA ASP A 108 -13.16 -7.83 -20.19
C ASP A 108 -11.63 -7.72 -20.32
N GLY A 109 -11.06 -6.64 -19.85
CA GLY A 109 -9.61 -6.42 -19.87
C GLY A 109 -9.00 -6.03 -21.22
N ALA A 110 -9.83 -5.77 -22.25
CA ALA A 110 -9.33 -5.49 -23.60
C ALA A 110 -8.38 -4.28 -23.67
N ASN A 111 -8.61 -3.28 -22.84
CA ASN A 111 -7.83 -2.04 -22.79
C ASN A 111 -6.84 -1.99 -21.61
N PHE A 112 -6.68 -3.08 -20.87
CA PHE A 112 -5.80 -3.10 -19.72
C PHE A 112 -4.39 -3.52 -20.10
N ASP A 113 -3.43 -2.67 -19.75
CA ASP A 113 -2.00 -2.94 -19.82
C ASP A 113 -1.37 -2.44 -18.52
N ALA A 114 -0.76 -3.35 -17.77
CA ALA A 114 -0.21 -3.04 -16.45
C ALA A 114 0.91 -2.01 -16.49
N ASP A 115 1.69 -1.97 -17.57
CA ASP A 115 2.85 -1.08 -17.70
C ASP A 115 2.45 0.36 -18.05
N THR A 116 1.32 0.52 -18.74
CA THR A 116 0.83 1.84 -19.20
C THR A 116 -0.41 2.31 -18.45
N PHE A 117 -0.90 1.53 -17.48
CA PHE A 117 -2.08 1.88 -16.70
C PHE A 117 -1.94 3.25 -16.02
N ASN A 118 -2.99 4.07 -16.16
CA ASN A 118 -3.07 5.37 -15.52
C ASN A 118 -4.45 5.55 -14.88
N ALA A 119 -4.47 5.76 -13.56
CA ALA A 119 -5.70 5.89 -12.79
C ALA A 119 -6.56 7.10 -13.21
N ASP A 120 -5.94 8.20 -13.65
CA ASP A 120 -6.67 9.41 -14.06
C ASP A 120 -7.46 9.21 -15.35
N THR A 121 -6.94 8.41 -16.26
CA THR A 121 -7.51 8.21 -17.60
C THR A 121 -8.34 6.94 -17.73
N TRP A 122 -8.23 6.00 -16.78
CA TRP A 122 -9.00 4.77 -16.82
C TRP A 122 -10.49 5.02 -16.57
N LYS A 123 -11.35 4.58 -17.50
CA LYS A 123 -12.80 4.76 -17.43
C LYS A 123 -13.59 3.49 -17.74
N ASP A 124 -12.92 2.38 -18.08
CA ASP A 124 -13.60 1.14 -18.48
C ASP A 124 -14.17 0.41 -17.28
N GLY A 125 -15.46 0.55 -17.05
CA GLY A 125 -16.23 -0.17 -16.04
C GLY A 125 -16.00 0.23 -14.60
N VAL A 126 -15.03 1.09 -14.32
CA VAL A 126 -14.74 1.72 -13.04
C VAL A 126 -13.88 2.94 -13.29
N SER A 127 -13.99 3.95 -12.46
CA SER A 127 -13.12 5.13 -12.53
C SER A 127 -12.55 5.48 -11.18
N PHE A 128 -11.52 6.31 -11.17
CA PHE A 128 -10.78 6.62 -9.96
C PHE A 128 -10.67 8.12 -9.73
N ARG A 129 -10.65 8.50 -8.44
CA ARG A 129 -10.15 9.80 -7.99
C ARG A 129 -8.92 9.60 -7.14
N GLN A 130 -7.88 10.35 -7.44
CA GLN A 130 -6.65 10.32 -6.67
C GLN A 130 -6.62 11.44 -5.64
N TYR A 131 -6.14 11.12 -4.44
CA TYR A 131 -6.01 12.03 -3.31
C TYR A 131 -4.57 11.99 -2.79
N ASP A 132 -4.15 13.07 -2.15
CA ASP A 132 -2.79 13.19 -1.64
C ASP A 132 -2.53 12.32 -0.41
N ASP A 133 -3.56 12.04 0.39
CA ASP A 133 -3.45 11.23 1.60
C ASP A 133 -4.70 10.39 1.86
N TYR A 134 -4.58 9.44 2.76
CA TYR A 134 -5.67 8.53 3.13
C TYR A 134 -6.82 9.22 3.90
N PRO A 135 -6.58 10.15 4.83
CA PRO A 135 -7.67 10.88 5.48
C PRO A 135 -8.60 11.60 4.49
N ALA A 136 -8.04 12.16 3.42
CA ALA A 136 -8.83 12.80 2.36
C ALA A 136 -9.76 11.81 1.64
N ILE A 137 -9.29 10.58 1.38
CA ILE A 137 -10.10 9.53 0.77
C ILE A 137 -11.24 9.12 1.72
N SER A 138 -10.93 8.95 3.01
CA SER A 138 -11.95 8.63 4.02
C SER A 138 -13.04 9.68 4.09
N THR A 139 -12.68 10.96 4.04
CA THR A 139 -13.64 12.07 3.99
C THR A 139 -14.48 12.04 2.73
N ALA A 140 -13.88 11.81 1.57
CA ALA A 140 -14.58 11.68 0.29
C ALA A 140 -15.56 10.50 0.27
N LEU A 141 -15.19 9.38 0.92
CA LEU A 141 -16.07 8.22 1.08
C LEU A 141 -17.30 8.57 1.91
N SER A 142 -17.13 9.25 3.03
CA SER A 142 -18.24 9.72 3.87
C SER A 142 -19.15 10.71 3.14
N ALA A 143 -18.59 11.57 2.31
CA ALA A 143 -19.33 12.58 1.54
C ALA A 143 -20.04 11.99 0.29
N GLY A 144 -19.77 10.73 -0.06
CA GLY A 144 -20.32 10.11 -1.27
C GLY A 144 -19.67 10.58 -2.57
N GLU A 145 -18.54 11.26 -2.50
CA GLU A 145 -17.76 11.67 -3.68
C GLU A 145 -17.13 10.46 -4.38
N VAL A 146 -16.76 9.46 -3.59
CA VAL A 146 -16.34 8.13 -4.07
C VAL A 146 -17.19 7.06 -3.38
N GLN A 147 -17.38 5.92 -4.03
CA GLN A 147 -18.17 4.81 -3.50
C GLN A 147 -17.32 3.71 -2.90
N GLY A 148 -16.01 3.77 -3.10
CA GLY A 148 -15.06 2.85 -2.50
C GLY A 148 -13.76 3.55 -2.16
N PHE A 149 -13.07 3.04 -1.14
CA PHE A 149 -11.72 3.41 -0.76
C PHE A 149 -10.84 2.18 -0.93
N CYS A 150 -9.99 2.18 -1.94
CA CYS A 150 -9.16 1.03 -2.31
C CYS A 150 -7.71 1.26 -1.88
N VAL A 151 -7.22 0.42 -1.01
CA VAL A 151 -5.81 0.37 -0.58
C VAL A 151 -5.57 -0.94 0.17
N ASP A 152 -4.36 -1.12 0.65
CA ASP A 152 -3.94 -2.26 1.45
C ASP A 152 -4.81 -2.38 2.72
N LYS A 153 -5.23 -3.59 3.02
CA LYS A 153 -6.21 -3.85 4.09
C LYS A 153 -5.74 -3.38 5.47
N SER A 154 -4.44 -3.48 5.76
CA SER A 154 -3.88 -2.98 7.02
C SER A 154 -4.06 -1.47 7.18
N ILE A 155 -4.03 -0.72 6.09
CA ILE A 155 -4.31 0.73 6.08
C ILE A 155 -5.81 0.97 6.25
N LEU A 156 -6.65 0.24 5.50
CA LEU A 156 -8.11 0.36 5.60
C LEU A 156 -8.62 0.09 7.02
N ALA A 157 -7.95 -0.76 7.79
CA ALA A 157 -8.33 -1.08 9.17
C ALA A 157 -8.45 0.17 10.06
N ILE A 158 -7.63 1.20 9.80
CA ILE A 158 -7.66 2.47 10.52
C ILE A 158 -8.96 3.24 10.26
N TYR A 159 -9.53 3.08 9.06
CA TYR A 159 -10.72 3.79 8.58
C TYR A 159 -12.00 2.95 8.65
N LYS A 160 -11.89 1.70 9.07
CA LYS A 160 -13.01 0.77 9.27
C LYS A 160 -13.77 1.14 10.54
N THR A 161 -14.68 2.08 10.42
CA THR A 161 -15.55 2.54 11.50
C THR A 161 -16.93 1.91 11.40
N GLU A 162 -17.80 2.17 12.38
CA GLU A 162 -19.19 1.76 12.31
C GLU A 162 -19.86 2.32 11.05
N GLY A 163 -20.66 1.51 10.38
CA GLY A 163 -21.33 1.87 9.13
C GLY A 163 -20.49 1.64 7.87
N ARG A 164 -19.28 1.09 8.01
CA ARG A 164 -18.40 0.72 6.89
C ARG A 164 -18.06 -0.75 6.90
N SER A 165 -17.92 -1.34 5.72
CA SER A 165 -17.54 -2.73 5.53
C SER A 165 -16.50 -2.88 4.43
N TYR A 166 -15.68 -3.94 4.53
CA TYR A 166 -14.89 -4.38 3.39
C TYR A 166 -15.80 -5.08 2.39
N ILE A 167 -15.49 -4.95 1.10
CA ILE A 167 -16.10 -5.84 0.11
C ILE A 167 -15.62 -7.28 0.34
N ASP A 168 -16.38 -8.26 -0.16
CA ASP A 168 -16.03 -9.67 -0.09
C ASP A 168 -15.00 -10.03 -1.15
N ALA A 169 -13.81 -9.39 -1.08
CA ALA A 169 -12.66 -9.66 -1.93
C ALA A 169 -11.38 -9.13 -1.30
N GLU A 170 -10.34 -9.95 -1.36
CA GLU A 170 -8.95 -9.58 -1.07
C GLU A 170 -8.11 -10.00 -2.27
N PHE A 171 -7.25 -9.13 -2.75
CA PHE A 171 -6.52 -9.37 -3.99
C PHE A 171 -5.14 -8.72 -3.95
N SER A 172 -4.33 -9.00 -4.97
CA SER A 172 -3.00 -8.43 -5.17
C SER A 172 -2.14 -8.41 -3.91
N PRO A 173 -1.48 -9.53 -3.56
CA PRO A 173 -0.54 -9.56 -2.44
C PRO A 173 0.43 -8.39 -2.53
N GLN A 174 0.59 -7.65 -1.42
CA GLN A 174 1.48 -6.51 -1.32
C GLN A 174 2.61 -6.86 -0.36
N GLU A 175 3.80 -7.03 -0.89
CA GLU A 175 4.99 -7.30 -0.10
C GLU A 175 5.70 -6.00 0.24
N TYR A 176 5.83 -5.70 1.54
CA TYR A 176 6.52 -4.49 2.00
C TYR A 176 7.97 -4.76 2.31
N GLY A 177 8.84 -3.92 1.79
CA GLY A 177 10.26 -3.94 2.08
C GLY A 177 10.76 -2.60 2.58
N VAL A 178 11.89 -2.61 3.25
CA VAL A 178 12.62 -1.39 3.60
C VAL A 178 13.28 -0.88 2.33
N ALA A 179 12.89 0.31 1.88
CA ALA A 179 13.50 0.94 0.71
C ALA A 179 14.65 1.85 1.12
N THR A 180 15.74 1.76 0.40
CA THR A 180 16.94 2.53 0.60
C THR A 180 17.46 3.03 -0.74
N LYS A 181 18.39 3.99 -0.69
CA LYS A 181 19.02 4.54 -1.89
C LYS A 181 19.76 3.44 -2.64
N LYS A 182 19.52 3.36 -3.95
CA LYS A 182 20.07 2.30 -4.80
C LYS A 182 21.60 2.25 -4.74
N GLY A 183 22.14 1.04 -4.52
CA GLY A 183 23.57 0.77 -4.48
C GLY A 183 24.25 1.20 -3.19
N SER A 184 23.52 1.58 -2.13
CA SER A 184 24.13 1.96 -0.87
C SER A 184 24.49 0.75 0.00
N ASP A 185 25.51 0.91 0.85
CA ASP A 185 25.87 -0.11 1.86
C ASP A 185 24.74 -0.31 2.87
N PHE A 186 23.93 0.71 3.09
CA PHE A 186 22.77 0.66 3.96
C PHE A 186 21.69 -0.30 3.44
N SER A 187 21.59 -0.45 2.11
CA SER A 187 20.68 -1.42 1.49
C SER A 187 21.00 -2.85 1.92
N THR A 188 22.28 -3.23 1.86
CA THR A 188 22.74 -4.57 2.27
C THR A 188 22.52 -4.79 3.76
N LEU A 189 22.82 -3.78 4.59
CA LEU A 189 22.62 -3.85 6.04
C LEU A 189 21.14 -4.07 6.39
N CYS A 190 20.22 -3.29 5.80
CA CYS A 190 18.79 -3.43 6.04
C CYS A 190 18.27 -4.82 5.61
N ASP A 191 18.73 -5.31 4.48
CA ASP A 191 18.33 -6.64 3.99
C ASP A 191 18.82 -7.74 4.93
N ASP A 192 20.07 -7.70 5.38
CA ASP A 192 20.63 -8.68 6.31
C ASP A 192 19.91 -8.67 7.67
N LEU A 193 19.58 -7.47 8.19
CA LEU A 193 18.84 -7.34 9.44
C LEU A 193 17.42 -7.92 9.31
N VAL A 194 16.70 -7.60 8.26
CA VAL A 194 15.34 -8.13 8.01
C VAL A 194 15.38 -9.66 7.90
N LYS A 195 16.32 -10.22 7.14
CA LYS A 195 16.50 -11.67 7.03
C LYS A 195 16.75 -12.32 8.39
N GLY A 196 17.61 -11.72 9.21
CA GLY A 196 17.90 -12.21 10.55
C GLY A 196 16.67 -12.21 11.47
N TRP A 197 15.90 -11.13 11.45
CA TRP A 197 14.68 -10.99 12.26
C TRP A 197 13.52 -11.85 11.76
N LEU A 198 13.48 -12.17 10.47
CA LEU A 198 12.55 -13.18 9.94
C LEU A 198 12.94 -14.58 10.42
N ALA A 199 14.23 -14.92 10.38
CA ALA A 199 14.73 -16.23 10.74
C ALA A 199 14.60 -16.53 12.25
N ASP A 200 14.75 -15.53 13.12
CA ASP A 200 14.70 -15.71 14.58
C ASP A 200 13.29 -15.52 15.19
N GLY A 201 12.28 -15.20 14.37
CA GLY A 201 10.90 -15.01 14.82
C GLY A 201 10.58 -13.62 15.35
N THR A 202 11.52 -12.67 15.33
CA THR A 202 11.30 -11.30 15.83
C THR A 202 10.20 -10.58 15.05
N ILE A 203 10.23 -10.63 13.70
CA ILE A 203 9.21 -10.00 12.86
C ILE A 203 7.86 -10.69 13.05
N GLU A 204 7.82 -12.01 13.13
CA GLU A 204 6.57 -12.74 13.40
C GLU A 204 5.92 -12.28 14.71
N GLN A 205 6.72 -12.07 15.76
CA GLN A 205 6.20 -11.57 17.02
C GLN A 205 5.70 -10.13 16.91
N LEU A 206 6.41 -9.26 16.20
CA LEU A 206 5.95 -7.88 15.94
C LEU A 206 4.63 -7.84 15.17
N ILE A 207 4.44 -8.71 14.20
CA ILE A 207 3.20 -8.85 13.44
C ILE A 207 2.04 -9.19 14.40
N LYS A 208 2.23 -10.17 15.27
CA LYS A 208 1.24 -10.57 16.28
C LYS A 208 0.94 -9.45 17.27
N ASP A 209 1.96 -8.78 17.76
CA ASP A 209 1.83 -7.69 18.75
C ASP A 209 1.07 -6.48 18.17
N ASN A 210 1.11 -6.30 16.86
CA ASN A 210 0.39 -5.23 16.15
C ASN A 210 -0.97 -5.69 15.59
N GLY A 211 -1.40 -6.93 15.84
CA GLY A 211 -2.68 -7.46 15.37
C GLY A 211 -2.78 -7.59 13.84
N LEU A 212 -1.67 -7.86 13.19
CA LEU A 212 -1.56 -7.97 11.73
C LEU A 212 -1.51 -9.42 11.22
N ASP A 213 -1.61 -10.38 12.11
CA ASP A 213 -1.61 -11.81 11.79
C ASP A 213 -2.98 -12.34 11.31
#